data_b4aff477243d69d2c15214cd953d32c5
#
_entry.id   b4aff477243d69d2c15214cd953d32c5
#
_cell.length_a   1.000
_cell.length_b   1.000
_cell.length_c   1.000
_cell.angle_alpha   90.00
_cell.angle_beta   90.00
_cell.angle_gamma   90.00
#
_symmetry.space_group_name_H-M   'P 1'
#
loop_
_entity.id
_entity.type
_entity.pdbx_description
1 polymer ?
#
loop_
_entity_poly.entity_id
_entity_poly.type
_entity_poly.pdbx_seq_one_letter_code
_entity_poly.pdbx_strand_id
1 'polypeptide(L)'
;MNFPSGAVMPEQLPSSRATARAMVMPLALAQFIASYAATNMNVAIGAIAKDLGTTVSGVQTAITLFTLTMAALMIPGSKLTDIWGRKRCFVVGLSVYAAGGLLAALSTGLPLLVAGYSLLEGIGSALMIPPIYILVTVSFPDVKSRARYFGVISGAGGLGAAAGPLIGGLVTSAISWRASFGLQVLVVAWIMVLARKVIDPARSGPTPRFDLTGAALSAAGLFFVVLGLLQSRTYGFAKSRQDFAIGGTVVIPEGSVSPVWLYVAIGALFLVWFFLHVRSSEKKGRDVLLPLRLFRDKVANLGLGTQTVQWLILQGSFFVVSVYLQEVNHDSPIQTGLMLTPATIGILAASAAAGRFARRHPQRWLIIAGFLVAAIGLVLLLVLVRAHAGAWRWVPGLLLFGTGIGTMLTSSVNVVQSSFPDRDQGEISGLSRSVSNLGSSLGTALVGSVLVAVKLPEGKPFAVALIMLLVITLTGLVIAVLIPQVTARTGQC
;
A
#
# COMPACT_ATOMS: atom_id res chain seq x y z
N MET A 1 -34.52 -32.43 36.95
CA MET A 1 -33.33 -31.54 36.98
C MET A 1 -33.62 -30.39 36.01
N ASN A 2 -33.92 -29.21 36.57
CA ASN A 2 -34.28 -28.01 35.81
C ASN A 2 -32.97 -27.37 35.30
N PHE A 3 -32.82 -27.20 34.00
CA PHE A 3 -31.81 -26.35 33.44
C PHE A 3 -32.22 -24.87 33.57
N PRO A 4 -31.35 -23.95 33.99
CA PRO A 4 -31.68 -22.54 34.09
C PRO A 4 -31.84 -21.96 32.67
N SER A 5 -33.05 -21.48 32.38
CA SER A 5 -33.38 -20.62 31.24
C SER A 5 -32.79 -19.24 31.47
N GLY A 6 -31.67 -18.93 30.79
CA GLY A 6 -31.01 -17.63 30.91
C GLY A 6 -29.82 -17.48 29.98
N ALA A 7 -29.70 -18.29 28.95
CA ALA A 7 -28.72 -18.04 27.90
C ALA A 7 -29.19 -16.83 27.07
N VAL A 8 -28.60 -15.65 27.34
CA VAL A 8 -28.71 -14.48 26.46
C VAL A 8 -28.24 -14.93 25.07
N MET A 9 -29.20 -15.08 24.15
CA MET A 9 -28.89 -15.35 22.75
C MET A 9 -27.99 -14.23 22.22
N PRO A 10 -26.86 -14.53 21.58
CA PRO A 10 -26.04 -13.49 20.97
C PRO A 10 -26.88 -12.74 19.96
N GLU A 11 -26.90 -11.42 20.10
CA GLU A 11 -27.59 -10.44 19.26
C GLU A 11 -27.36 -10.79 17.77
N GLN A 12 -28.45 -11.00 17.06
CA GLN A 12 -28.45 -11.63 15.74
C GLN A 12 -27.58 -10.89 14.74
N LEU A 13 -26.56 -11.56 14.22
CA LEU A 13 -25.77 -11.17 13.07
C LEU A 13 -26.67 -10.78 11.87
N PRO A 14 -26.22 -9.91 10.95
CA PRO A 14 -27.05 -9.31 9.92
C PRO A 14 -27.71 -10.37 9.02
N SER A 15 -28.92 -10.74 9.35
CA SER A 15 -29.71 -11.77 8.65
C SER A 15 -30.31 -11.28 7.33
N SER A 16 -30.31 -9.97 7.07
CA SER A 16 -30.83 -9.40 5.82
C SER A 16 -29.72 -8.88 4.91
N ARG A 17 -29.90 -9.02 3.58
CA ARG A 17 -28.99 -8.46 2.57
C ARG A 17 -28.84 -6.93 2.71
N ALA A 18 -29.86 -6.24 3.19
CA ALA A 18 -29.84 -4.80 3.42
C ALA A 18 -28.91 -4.40 4.57
N THR A 19 -28.94 -5.14 5.67
CA THR A 19 -28.06 -4.90 6.84
C THR A 19 -26.60 -5.17 6.50
N ALA A 20 -26.32 -6.27 5.79
CA ALA A 20 -24.98 -6.60 5.32
C ALA A 20 -24.43 -5.52 4.37
N ARG A 21 -25.26 -5.00 3.44
CA ARG A 21 -24.87 -3.92 2.52
C ARG A 21 -24.59 -2.62 3.29
N ALA A 22 -25.42 -2.26 4.25
CA ALA A 22 -25.24 -1.06 5.07
C ALA A 22 -23.95 -1.09 5.89
N MET A 23 -23.50 -2.28 6.30
CA MET A 23 -22.27 -2.49 7.03
C MET A 23 -21.03 -2.47 6.12
N VAL A 24 -21.08 -3.14 4.98
CA VAL A 24 -19.90 -3.31 4.09
C VAL A 24 -19.63 -2.06 3.26
N MET A 25 -20.65 -1.27 2.92
CA MET A 25 -20.49 -0.09 2.06
C MET A 25 -19.52 0.96 2.62
N PRO A 26 -19.60 1.41 3.90
CA PRO A 26 -18.63 2.36 4.44
C PRO A 26 -17.21 1.78 4.48
N LEU A 27 -17.05 0.48 4.72
CA LEU A 27 -15.76 -0.19 4.73
C LEU A 27 -15.15 -0.24 3.32
N ALA A 28 -15.94 -0.55 2.31
CA ALA A 28 -15.52 -0.56 0.92
C ALA A 28 -15.14 0.84 0.42
N LEU A 29 -15.93 1.87 0.76
CA LEU A 29 -15.63 3.25 0.42
C LEU A 29 -14.35 3.75 1.11
N ALA A 30 -14.11 3.38 2.36
CA ALA A 30 -12.89 3.73 3.07
C ALA A 30 -11.65 3.05 2.43
N GLN A 31 -11.78 1.80 1.98
CA GLN A 31 -10.72 1.13 1.24
C GLN A 31 -10.48 1.79 -0.13
N PHE A 32 -11.55 2.20 -0.82
CA PHE A 32 -11.46 2.96 -2.07
C PHE A 32 -10.68 4.25 -1.89
N ILE A 33 -11.06 5.09 -0.90
CA ILE A 33 -10.43 6.41 -0.71
C ILE A 33 -8.96 6.30 -0.29
N ALA A 34 -8.60 5.32 0.54
CA ALA A 34 -7.20 5.07 0.91
C ALA A 34 -6.35 4.68 -0.30
N SER A 35 -6.87 3.85 -1.19
CA SER A 35 -6.17 3.44 -2.41
C SER A 35 -6.12 4.56 -3.46
N TYR A 36 -7.17 5.37 -3.54
CA TYR A 36 -7.21 6.58 -4.37
C TYR A 36 -6.11 7.57 -3.95
N ALA A 37 -5.99 7.88 -2.65
CA ALA A 37 -4.98 8.80 -2.13
C ALA A 37 -3.54 8.34 -2.43
N ALA A 38 -3.29 7.04 -2.45
CA ALA A 38 -1.98 6.50 -2.76
C ALA A 38 -1.54 6.72 -4.23
N THR A 39 -2.47 6.97 -5.14
CA THR A 39 -2.18 7.02 -6.58
C THR A 39 -2.50 8.38 -7.23
N ASN A 40 -3.46 9.15 -6.71
CA ASN A 40 -3.89 10.41 -7.32
C ASN A 40 -2.78 11.47 -7.34
N MET A 41 -1.90 11.49 -6.33
CA MET A 41 -0.78 12.43 -6.23
C MET A 41 0.20 12.31 -7.40
N ASN A 42 0.34 11.12 -7.99
CA ASN A 42 1.29 10.89 -9.08
C ASN A 42 0.99 11.76 -10.32
N VAL A 43 -0.28 12.04 -10.61
CA VAL A 43 -0.67 12.85 -11.77
C VAL A 43 -0.64 14.36 -11.47
N ALA A 44 -0.59 14.75 -10.20
CA ALA A 44 -0.56 16.14 -9.78
C ALA A 44 0.87 16.64 -9.43
N ILE A 45 1.90 15.78 -9.56
CA ILE A 45 3.28 16.05 -9.11
C ILE A 45 3.79 17.40 -9.63
N GLY A 46 3.70 17.64 -10.94
CA GLY A 46 4.19 18.87 -11.57
C GLY A 46 3.40 20.10 -11.13
N ALA A 47 2.05 19.98 -11.04
CA ALA A 47 1.19 21.05 -10.59
C ALA A 47 1.48 21.46 -9.13
N ILE A 48 1.65 20.47 -8.25
CA ILE A 48 1.99 20.69 -6.84
C ILE A 48 3.39 21.31 -6.70
N ALA A 49 4.38 20.79 -7.43
CA ALA A 49 5.74 21.30 -7.39
C ALA A 49 5.80 22.77 -7.78
N LYS A 50 5.11 23.13 -8.86
CA LYS A 50 5.02 24.51 -9.35
C LYS A 50 4.31 25.44 -8.35
N ASP A 51 3.17 25.01 -7.83
CA ASP A 51 2.32 25.83 -6.98
C ASP A 51 2.90 26.06 -5.58
N LEU A 52 3.58 25.05 -5.01
CA LEU A 52 4.24 25.14 -3.71
C LEU A 52 5.71 25.65 -3.78
N GLY A 53 6.19 26.03 -4.96
CA GLY A 53 7.59 26.48 -5.14
C GLY A 53 8.62 25.41 -4.74
N THR A 54 8.32 24.12 -4.98
CA THR A 54 9.17 22.98 -4.64
C THR A 54 9.58 22.20 -5.89
N THR A 55 10.27 21.08 -5.70
CA THR A 55 10.71 20.21 -6.80
C THR A 55 9.84 18.97 -6.90
N VAL A 56 9.84 18.31 -8.07
CA VAL A 56 9.25 16.97 -8.27
C VAL A 56 9.76 15.99 -7.21
N SER A 57 11.05 16.06 -6.86
CA SER A 57 11.66 15.27 -5.79
C SER A 57 11.07 15.56 -4.40
N GLY A 58 10.72 16.83 -4.11
CA GLY A 58 10.04 17.20 -2.87
C GLY A 58 8.66 16.57 -2.77
N VAL A 59 7.85 16.67 -3.83
CA VAL A 59 6.51 16.04 -3.88
C VAL A 59 6.62 14.52 -3.79
N GLN A 60 7.59 13.92 -4.48
CA GLN A 60 7.86 12.48 -4.38
C GLN A 60 8.22 12.06 -2.95
N THR A 61 8.97 12.90 -2.22
CA THR A 61 9.27 12.64 -0.80
C THR A 61 7.99 12.59 0.02
N ALA A 62 7.04 13.51 -0.22
CA ALA A 62 5.73 13.47 0.43
C ALA A 62 4.97 12.18 0.13
N ILE A 63 4.92 11.73 -1.13
CA ILE A 63 4.28 10.46 -1.54
C ILE A 63 4.94 9.26 -0.84
N THR A 64 6.27 9.22 -0.80
CA THR A 64 7.01 8.14 -0.16
C THR A 64 6.79 8.12 1.35
N LEU A 65 6.80 9.28 2.00
CA LEU A 65 6.53 9.39 3.44
C LEU A 65 5.10 8.99 3.79
N PHE A 66 4.10 9.27 2.93
CA PHE A 66 2.74 8.80 3.12
C PHE A 66 2.68 7.26 3.21
N THR A 67 3.20 6.59 2.20
CA THR A 67 3.21 5.12 2.16
C THR A 67 4.08 4.50 3.24
N LEU A 68 5.18 5.17 3.62
CA LEU A 68 6.02 4.78 4.74
C LEU A 68 5.30 4.90 6.08
N THR A 69 4.60 6.02 6.32
CA THR A 69 3.79 6.21 7.54
C THR A 69 2.74 5.10 7.66
N MET A 70 2.06 4.79 6.57
CA MET A 70 1.14 3.66 6.52
C MET A 70 1.85 2.33 6.84
N ALA A 71 2.99 2.04 6.21
CA ALA A 71 3.74 0.80 6.43
C ALA A 71 4.17 0.64 7.89
N ALA A 72 4.75 1.70 8.46
CA ALA A 72 5.26 1.70 9.83
C ALA A 72 4.17 1.54 10.90
N LEU A 73 3.00 2.16 10.66
CA LEU A 73 1.94 2.23 11.66
C LEU A 73 0.79 1.23 11.42
N MET A 74 0.79 0.49 10.30
CA MET A 74 -0.28 -0.46 9.98
C MET A 74 -0.38 -1.61 10.99
N ILE A 75 0.75 -2.16 11.44
CA ILE A 75 0.81 -3.23 12.44
C ILE A 75 0.41 -2.70 13.83
N PRO A 76 0.99 -1.59 14.35
CA PRO A 76 0.50 -0.93 15.55
C PRO A 76 -0.98 -0.58 15.50
N GLY A 77 -1.46 -0.04 14.38
CA GLY A 77 -2.87 0.30 14.16
C GLY A 77 -3.80 -0.91 14.22
N SER A 78 -3.38 -2.04 13.67
CA SER A 78 -4.11 -3.31 13.79
C SER A 78 -4.24 -3.74 15.25
N LYS A 79 -3.18 -3.66 16.05
CA LYS A 79 -3.21 -4.01 17.47
C LYS A 79 -4.07 -3.04 18.29
N LEU A 80 -4.03 -1.73 17.96
CA LEU A 80 -4.92 -0.75 18.59
C LEU A 80 -6.40 -1.05 18.32
N THR A 81 -6.72 -1.60 17.16
CA THR A 81 -8.07 -2.06 16.83
C THR A 81 -8.58 -3.14 17.79
N ASP A 82 -7.67 -4.01 18.22
CA ASP A 82 -7.99 -5.02 19.23
C ASP A 82 -8.14 -4.44 20.64
N ILE A 83 -7.54 -3.30 20.97
CA ILE A 83 -7.56 -2.67 22.28
C ILE A 83 -8.73 -1.67 22.42
N TRP A 84 -8.88 -0.75 21.49
CA TRP A 84 -9.86 0.33 21.56
C TRP A 84 -11.24 -0.04 21.00
N GLY A 85 -11.32 -1.12 20.19
CA GLY A 85 -12.52 -1.50 19.44
C GLY A 85 -12.42 -1.11 17.98
N ARG A 86 -12.97 -1.96 17.15
CA ARG A 86 -12.83 -1.89 15.69
C ARG A 86 -13.51 -0.66 15.10
N LYS A 87 -14.76 -0.41 15.53
CA LYS A 87 -15.53 0.77 15.09
C LYS A 87 -14.89 2.07 15.57
N ARG A 88 -14.38 2.13 16.83
CA ARG A 88 -13.69 3.32 17.32
C ARG A 88 -12.44 3.63 16.53
N CYS A 89 -11.56 2.65 16.32
CA CYS A 89 -10.37 2.83 15.49
C CYS A 89 -10.71 3.26 14.07
N PHE A 90 -11.75 2.67 13.47
CA PHE A 90 -12.22 3.04 12.14
C PHE A 90 -12.64 4.53 12.07
N VAL A 91 -13.48 4.98 13.01
CA VAL A 91 -13.97 6.37 13.03
C VAL A 91 -12.86 7.36 13.38
N VAL A 92 -12.01 7.04 14.37
CA VAL A 92 -10.84 7.88 14.70
C VAL A 92 -9.89 7.97 13.50
N GLY A 93 -9.62 6.85 12.82
CA GLY A 93 -8.81 6.82 11.61
C GLY A 93 -9.37 7.72 10.50
N LEU A 94 -10.68 7.64 10.24
CA LEU A 94 -11.36 8.53 9.28
C LEU A 94 -11.26 10.00 9.68
N SER A 95 -11.39 10.32 10.99
CA SER A 95 -11.30 11.70 11.48
C SER A 95 -9.89 12.28 11.30
N VAL A 96 -8.87 11.50 11.65
CA VAL A 96 -7.45 11.89 11.47
C VAL A 96 -7.13 12.04 9.98
N TYR A 97 -7.62 11.12 9.15
CA TYR A 97 -7.49 11.20 7.70
C TYR A 97 -8.11 12.48 7.13
N ALA A 98 -9.35 12.81 7.52
CA ALA A 98 -10.03 14.02 7.08
C ALA A 98 -9.30 15.29 7.52
N ALA A 99 -8.79 15.32 8.77
CA ALA A 99 -7.98 16.45 9.26
C ALA A 99 -6.69 16.60 8.44
N GLY A 100 -6.05 15.48 8.08
CA GLY A 100 -4.88 15.46 7.19
C GLY A 100 -5.19 16.01 5.80
N GLY A 101 -6.29 15.57 5.19
CA GLY A 101 -6.75 16.04 3.89
C GLY A 101 -7.07 17.54 3.89
N LEU A 102 -7.71 18.05 4.95
CA LEU A 102 -7.94 19.49 5.12
C LEU A 102 -6.63 20.27 5.22
N LEU A 103 -5.68 19.78 6.02
CA LEU A 103 -4.37 20.42 6.17
C LEU A 103 -3.59 20.42 4.85
N ALA A 104 -3.66 19.31 4.10
CA ALA A 104 -3.06 19.21 2.78
C ALA A 104 -3.71 20.18 1.77
N ALA A 105 -5.05 20.29 1.77
CA ALA A 105 -5.77 21.22 0.92
C ALA A 105 -5.40 22.68 1.20
N LEU A 106 -5.09 23.02 2.45
CA LEU A 106 -4.70 24.36 2.90
C LEU A 106 -3.19 24.60 2.84
N SER A 107 -2.40 23.64 2.33
CA SER A 107 -0.94 23.76 2.37
C SER A 107 -0.43 24.90 1.48
N THR A 108 0.47 25.72 2.04
CA THR A 108 1.16 26.81 1.38
C THR A 108 2.63 26.49 1.07
N GLY A 109 3.08 25.31 1.44
CA GLY A 109 4.45 24.83 1.23
C GLY A 109 4.58 23.33 1.49
N LEU A 110 5.71 22.77 1.07
CA LEU A 110 6.00 21.34 1.20
C LEU A 110 5.91 20.81 2.65
N PRO A 111 6.41 21.52 3.71
CA PRO A 111 6.31 21.01 5.08
C PRO A 111 4.87 20.78 5.54
N LEU A 112 3.96 21.70 5.19
CA LEU A 112 2.56 21.59 5.57
C LEU A 112 1.84 20.48 4.79
N LEU A 113 2.19 20.31 3.50
CA LEU A 113 1.72 19.17 2.70
C LEU A 113 2.19 17.85 3.30
N VAL A 114 3.45 17.74 3.73
CA VAL A 114 3.99 16.54 4.39
C VAL A 114 3.26 16.28 5.71
N ALA A 115 3.02 17.30 6.53
CA ALA A 115 2.29 17.14 7.78
C ALA A 115 0.85 16.66 7.55
N GLY A 116 0.13 17.23 6.59
CA GLY A 116 -1.25 16.86 6.26
C GLY A 116 -1.33 15.51 5.56
N TYR A 117 -0.79 15.44 4.36
CA TYR A 117 -0.89 14.26 3.50
C TYR A 117 -0.04 13.10 4.03
N SER A 118 1.28 13.32 4.26
CA SER A 118 2.15 12.19 4.54
C SER A 118 1.98 11.64 5.97
N LEU A 119 1.84 12.52 6.96
CA LEU A 119 1.73 12.09 8.36
C LEU A 119 0.29 11.84 8.75
N LEU A 120 -0.59 12.86 8.72
CA LEU A 120 -1.95 12.71 9.25
C LEU A 120 -2.81 11.76 8.40
N GLU A 121 -2.85 11.89 7.07
CA GLU A 121 -3.58 10.91 6.24
C GLU A 121 -2.95 9.51 6.33
N GLY A 122 -1.62 9.41 6.43
CA GLY A 122 -0.92 8.15 6.64
C GLY A 122 -1.29 7.48 7.97
N ILE A 123 -1.30 8.22 9.08
CA ILE A 123 -1.75 7.74 10.41
C ILE A 123 -3.23 7.35 10.34
N GLY A 124 -4.08 8.21 9.76
CA GLY A 124 -5.51 7.95 9.59
C GLY A 124 -5.76 6.64 8.82
N SER A 125 -5.02 6.43 7.73
CA SER A 125 -5.09 5.21 6.93
C SER A 125 -4.65 3.97 7.73
N ALA A 126 -3.57 4.07 8.50
CA ALA A 126 -3.07 2.98 9.33
C ALA A 126 -4.06 2.58 10.45
N LEU A 127 -4.87 3.52 10.94
CA LEU A 127 -5.92 3.26 11.93
C LEU A 127 -7.22 2.76 11.31
N MET A 128 -7.60 3.21 10.10
CA MET A 128 -8.90 2.85 9.52
C MET A 128 -8.88 1.57 8.69
N ILE A 129 -7.74 1.18 8.09
CA ILE A 129 -7.69 0.03 7.18
C ILE A 129 -7.77 -1.32 7.91
N PRO A 130 -7.01 -1.60 8.99
CA PRO A 130 -7.09 -2.89 9.68
C PRO A 130 -8.51 -3.22 10.18
N PRO A 131 -9.26 -2.29 10.81
CA PRO A 131 -10.65 -2.56 11.23
C PRO A 131 -11.56 -3.02 10.11
N ILE A 132 -11.34 -2.56 8.86
CA ILE A 132 -12.17 -2.95 7.70
C ILE A 132 -12.20 -4.46 7.53
N TYR A 133 -11.03 -5.09 7.55
CA TYR A 133 -10.91 -6.53 7.36
C TYR A 133 -11.37 -7.33 8.57
N ILE A 134 -11.05 -6.85 9.78
CA ILE A 134 -11.44 -7.50 11.04
C ILE A 134 -12.96 -7.47 11.21
N LEU A 135 -13.62 -6.33 10.94
CA LEU A 135 -15.07 -6.20 11.02
C LEU A 135 -15.77 -7.18 10.08
N VAL A 136 -15.28 -7.37 8.86
CA VAL A 136 -15.85 -8.36 7.93
C VAL A 136 -15.66 -9.77 8.46
N THR A 137 -14.47 -10.10 8.98
CA THR A 137 -14.19 -11.44 9.52
C THR A 137 -15.15 -11.81 10.65
N VAL A 138 -15.38 -10.87 11.58
CA VAL A 138 -16.20 -11.11 12.78
C VAL A 138 -17.70 -11.06 12.48
N SER A 139 -18.13 -10.23 11.53
CA SER A 139 -19.54 -10.07 11.20
C SER A 139 -20.07 -11.12 10.25
N PHE A 140 -19.20 -11.82 9.52
CA PHE A 140 -19.58 -12.85 8.55
C PHE A 140 -18.82 -14.16 8.85
N PRO A 141 -19.28 -14.97 9.80
CA PRO A 141 -18.63 -16.24 10.19
C PRO A 141 -18.66 -17.28 9.06
N ASP A 142 -19.64 -17.21 8.15
CA ASP A 142 -19.70 -18.08 6.99
C ASP A 142 -18.60 -17.76 5.97
N VAL A 143 -17.78 -18.77 5.64
CA VAL A 143 -16.61 -18.66 4.73
C VAL A 143 -17.01 -18.08 3.36
N LYS A 144 -18.18 -18.46 2.82
CA LYS A 144 -18.65 -18.01 1.51
C LYS A 144 -19.04 -16.54 1.51
N SER A 145 -19.75 -16.09 2.53
CA SER A 145 -20.14 -14.69 2.72
C SER A 145 -18.91 -13.82 2.99
N ARG A 146 -18.01 -14.27 3.86
CA ARG A 146 -16.74 -13.57 4.16
C ARG A 146 -15.90 -13.39 2.90
N ALA A 147 -15.67 -14.44 2.12
CA ALA A 147 -14.93 -14.36 0.86
C ALA A 147 -15.58 -13.40 -0.15
N ARG A 148 -16.90 -13.34 -0.20
CA ARG A 148 -17.66 -12.40 -1.04
C ARG A 148 -17.38 -10.95 -0.63
N TYR A 149 -17.47 -10.63 0.66
CA TYR A 149 -17.30 -9.25 1.14
C TYR A 149 -15.83 -8.81 1.15
N PHE A 150 -14.89 -9.70 1.38
CA PHE A 150 -13.48 -9.43 1.12
C PHE A 150 -13.23 -9.09 -0.35
N GLY A 151 -13.87 -9.80 -1.27
CA GLY A 151 -13.84 -9.50 -2.71
C GLY A 151 -14.38 -8.10 -3.03
N VAL A 152 -15.47 -7.67 -2.38
CA VAL A 152 -16.03 -6.31 -2.55
C VAL A 152 -15.05 -5.25 -2.05
N ILE A 153 -14.44 -5.43 -0.87
CA ILE A 153 -13.49 -4.48 -0.29
C ILE A 153 -12.21 -4.41 -1.11
N SER A 154 -11.66 -5.56 -1.50
CA SER A 154 -10.45 -5.60 -2.34
C SER A 154 -10.71 -5.01 -3.72
N GLY A 155 -11.89 -5.27 -4.30
CA GLY A 155 -12.34 -4.66 -5.55
C GLY A 155 -12.47 -3.14 -5.44
N ALA A 156 -13.03 -2.64 -4.33
CA ALA A 156 -13.11 -1.20 -4.07
C ALA A 156 -11.71 -0.57 -3.95
N GLY A 157 -10.76 -1.26 -3.30
CA GLY A 157 -9.37 -0.83 -3.25
C GLY A 157 -8.71 -0.78 -4.64
N GLY A 158 -8.92 -1.81 -5.45
CA GLY A 158 -8.46 -1.84 -6.85
C GLY A 158 -9.07 -0.70 -7.69
N LEU A 159 -10.39 -0.47 -7.54
CA LEU A 159 -11.08 0.65 -8.17
C LEU A 159 -10.50 2.00 -7.74
N GLY A 160 -10.21 2.18 -6.44
CA GLY A 160 -9.61 3.41 -5.91
C GLY A 160 -8.23 3.68 -6.51
N ALA A 161 -7.35 2.67 -6.49
CA ALA A 161 -6.02 2.78 -7.06
C ALA A 161 -6.06 3.09 -8.57
N ALA A 162 -7.01 2.50 -9.27
CA ALA A 162 -7.20 2.69 -10.70
C ALA A 162 -7.85 4.04 -11.04
N ALA A 163 -8.80 4.49 -10.25
CA ALA A 163 -9.48 5.77 -10.44
C ALA A 163 -8.62 6.98 -10.04
N GLY A 164 -7.59 6.77 -9.19
CA GLY A 164 -6.73 7.83 -8.69
C GLY A 164 -6.14 8.72 -9.78
N PRO A 165 -5.42 8.19 -10.76
CA PRO A 165 -4.86 8.98 -11.83
C PRO A 165 -5.93 9.71 -12.66
N LEU A 166 -7.03 9.04 -12.99
CA LEU A 166 -8.07 9.62 -13.85
C LEU A 166 -8.83 10.74 -13.12
N ILE A 167 -9.40 10.46 -11.95
CA ILE A 167 -10.14 11.44 -11.17
C ILE A 167 -9.21 12.54 -10.66
N GLY A 168 -8.01 12.16 -10.16
CA GLY A 168 -7.00 13.10 -9.69
C GLY A 168 -6.53 14.04 -10.78
N GLY A 169 -6.29 13.52 -11.99
CA GLY A 169 -5.92 14.30 -13.15
C GLY A 169 -7.03 15.27 -13.60
N LEU A 170 -8.27 14.78 -13.66
CA LEU A 170 -9.44 15.60 -14.00
C LEU A 170 -9.65 16.73 -13.00
N VAL A 171 -9.69 16.42 -11.70
CA VAL A 171 -9.92 17.42 -10.64
C VAL A 171 -8.78 18.44 -10.59
N THR A 172 -7.53 17.97 -10.74
CA THR A 172 -6.35 18.85 -10.74
C THR A 172 -6.36 19.82 -11.91
N SER A 173 -6.76 19.37 -13.10
CA SER A 173 -6.80 20.21 -14.31
C SER A 173 -8.01 21.11 -14.35
N ALA A 174 -9.20 20.66 -13.89
CA ALA A 174 -10.43 21.43 -13.97
C ALA A 174 -10.55 22.48 -12.85
N ILE A 175 -10.00 22.21 -11.66
CA ILE A 175 -10.15 23.07 -10.49
C ILE A 175 -8.77 23.38 -9.90
N SER A 176 -8.19 22.43 -9.17
CA SER A 176 -6.83 22.46 -8.61
C SER A 176 -6.49 21.13 -7.94
N TRP A 177 -5.20 20.87 -7.69
CA TRP A 177 -4.77 19.72 -6.92
C TRP A 177 -5.30 19.75 -5.46
N ARG A 178 -5.50 20.95 -4.88
CA ARG A 178 -6.11 21.13 -3.54
C ARG A 178 -7.54 20.63 -3.50
N ALA A 179 -8.30 20.82 -4.57
CA ALA A 179 -9.68 20.34 -4.69
C ALA A 179 -9.76 18.81 -4.61
N SER A 180 -8.71 18.08 -5.03
CA SER A 180 -8.64 16.64 -4.88
C SER A 180 -8.60 16.19 -3.41
N PHE A 181 -7.91 16.91 -2.55
CA PHE A 181 -7.95 16.69 -1.09
C PHE A 181 -9.29 17.08 -0.49
N GLY A 182 -9.86 18.23 -0.93
CA GLY A 182 -11.21 18.64 -0.52
C GLY A 182 -12.27 17.59 -0.86
N LEU A 183 -12.20 17.00 -2.05
CA LEU A 183 -13.08 15.90 -2.46
C LEU A 183 -12.92 14.67 -1.54
N GLN A 184 -11.69 14.31 -1.20
CA GLN A 184 -11.42 13.21 -0.26
C GLN A 184 -12.06 13.48 1.10
N VAL A 185 -11.93 14.69 1.64
CA VAL A 185 -12.56 15.09 2.92
C VAL A 185 -14.06 14.96 2.87
N LEU A 186 -14.71 15.40 1.79
CA LEU A 186 -16.17 15.26 1.60
C LEU A 186 -16.60 13.79 1.55
N VAL A 187 -15.85 12.95 0.82
CA VAL A 187 -16.12 11.51 0.75
C VAL A 187 -15.95 10.87 2.14
N VAL A 188 -14.90 11.22 2.87
CA VAL A 188 -14.66 10.71 4.23
C VAL A 188 -15.75 11.16 5.19
N ALA A 189 -16.20 12.41 5.12
CA ALA A 189 -17.34 12.89 5.91
C ALA A 189 -18.60 12.07 5.63
N TRP A 190 -18.87 11.75 4.37
CA TRP A 190 -19.96 10.85 4.00
C TRP A 190 -19.77 9.44 4.55
N ILE A 191 -18.57 8.87 4.45
CA ILE A 191 -18.24 7.57 5.04
C ILE A 191 -18.49 7.58 6.56
N MET A 192 -18.13 8.64 7.28
CA MET A 192 -18.38 8.78 8.72
C MET A 192 -19.87 8.74 9.07
N VAL A 193 -20.72 9.37 8.25
CA VAL A 193 -22.18 9.28 8.40
C VAL A 193 -22.66 7.84 8.22
N LEU A 194 -22.18 7.15 7.20
CA LEU A 194 -22.52 5.73 6.95
C LEU A 194 -21.98 4.81 8.05
N ALA A 195 -20.80 5.11 8.59
CA ALA A 195 -20.16 4.34 9.67
C ALA A 195 -20.97 4.28 10.97
N ARG A 196 -21.93 5.20 11.17
CA ARG A 196 -22.87 5.12 12.29
C ARG A 196 -23.62 3.79 12.31
N LYS A 197 -23.91 3.21 11.13
CA LYS A 197 -24.61 1.93 10.95
C LYS A 197 -23.71 0.71 11.11
N VAL A 198 -22.41 0.88 11.24
CA VAL A 198 -21.47 -0.23 11.46
C VAL A 198 -21.65 -0.72 12.90
N ILE A 199 -21.94 -2.01 13.03
CA ILE A 199 -22.06 -2.70 14.33
C ILE A 199 -20.69 -3.30 14.65
N ASP A 200 -20.19 -3.06 15.86
CA ASP A 200 -18.98 -3.69 16.39
C ASP A 200 -19.41 -4.82 17.33
N PRO A 201 -19.28 -6.09 16.92
CA PRO A 201 -19.67 -7.21 17.77
C PRO A 201 -18.90 -7.20 19.09
N ALA A 202 -19.58 -7.57 20.17
CA ALA A 202 -18.99 -7.64 21.50
C ALA A 202 -17.73 -8.53 21.51
N ARG A 203 -16.73 -8.13 22.27
CA ARG A 203 -15.48 -8.88 22.40
C ARG A 203 -15.66 -10.12 23.23
N SER A 204 -15.09 -11.21 22.77
CA SER A 204 -14.93 -12.44 23.52
C SER A 204 -13.49 -12.52 24.01
N GLY A 205 -13.21 -12.16 25.27
CA GLY A 205 -11.90 -12.35 25.89
C GLY A 205 -11.25 -11.08 26.47
N PRO A 206 -10.12 -11.24 27.19
CA PRO A 206 -9.39 -10.14 27.80
C PRO A 206 -8.77 -9.23 26.74
N THR A 207 -8.68 -7.92 27.05
CA THR A 207 -8.03 -6.95 26.18
C THR A 207 -6.51 -7.17 26.16
N PRO A 208 -5.88 -7.36 24.99
CA PRO A 208 -4.44 -7.51 24.92
C PRO A 208 -3.73 -6.21 25.33
N ARG A 209 -2.53 -6.33 25.88
CA ARG A 209 -1.69 -5.17 26.18
C ARG A 209 -0.98 -4.69 24.92
N PHE A 210 -0.85 -3.36 24.80
CA PHE A 210 -0.14 -2.76 23.67
C PHE A 210 1.38 -2.85 23.86
N ASP A 211 2.07 -3.45 22.91
CA ASP A 211 3.54 -3.51 22.86
C ASP A 211 4.10 -2.22 22.25
N LEU A 212 4.20 -1.16 23.08
CA LEU A 212 4.74 0.13 22.65
C LEU A 212 6.19 0.04 22.17
N THR A 213 7.00 -0.78 22.85
CA THR A 213 8.41 -0.98 22.50
C THR A 213 8.54 -1.63 21.13
N GLY A 214 7.79 -2.71 20.87
CA GLY A 214 7.75 -3.35 19.56
C GLY A 214 7.26 -2.40 18.46
N ALA A 215 6.22 -1.60 18.75
CA ALA A 215 5.70 -0.61 17.82
C ALA A 215 6.74 0.47 17.46
N ALA A 216 7.43 1.01 18.46
CA ALA A 216 8.47 2.01 18.25
C ALA A 216 9.67 1.46 17.46
N LEU A 217 10.12 0.24 17.81
CA LEU A 217 11.26 -0.40 17.13
C LEU A 217 10.94 -0.74 15.67
N SER A 218 9.75 -1.29 15.38
CA SER A 218 9.34 -1.61 14.01
C SER A 218 9.17 -0.35 13.17
N ALA A 219 8.53 0.69 13.72
CA ALA A 219 8.33 1.96 13.03
C ALA A 219 9.66 2.67 12.75
N ALA A 220 10.56 2.75 13.75
CA ALA A 220 11.89 3.34 13.57
C ALA A 220 12.71 2.56 12.54
N GLY A 221 12.68 1.23 12.59
CA GLY A 221 13.40 0.39 11.63
C GLY A 221 12.98 0.64 10.20
N LEU A 222 11.67 0.61 9.92
CA LEU A 222 11.13 0.89 8.60
C LEU A 222 11.41 2.33 8.15
N PHE A 223 11.27 3.30 9.07
CA PHE A 223 11.56 4.71 8.79
C PHE A 223 13.00 4.92 8.33
N PHE A 224 13.98 4.40 9.05
CA PHE A 224 15.40 4.59 8.70
C PHE A 224 15.79 3.86 7.41
N VAL A 225 15.25 2.67 7.14
CA VAL A 225 15.50 1.97 5.86
C VAL A 225 15.00 2.82 4.68
N VAL A 226 13.76 3.32 4.74
CA VAL A 226 13.20 4.10 3.63
C VAL A 226 13.83 5.48 3.55
N LEU A 227 14.12 6.11 4.69
CA LEU A 227 14.85 7.39 4.71
C LEU A 227 16.22 7.25 4.04
N GLY A 228 16.94 6.17 4.33
CA GLY A 228 18.21 5.88 3.65
C GLY A 228 18.05 5.81 2.13
N LEU A 229 17.04 5.10 1.67
CA LEU A 229 16.77 4.99 0.23
C LEU A 229 16.39 6.35 -0.40
N LEU A 230 15.63 7.19 0.30
CA LEU A 230 15.33 8.55 -0.14
C LEU A 230 16.58 9.41 -0.27
N GLN A 231 17.53 9.26 0.68
CA GLN A 231 18.80 10.01 0.68
C GLN A 231 19.73 9.62 -0.47
N SER A 232 19.49 8.48 -1.14
CA SER A 232 20.29 8.06 -2.30
C SER A 232 20.25 9.04 -3.48
N ARG A 233 19.24 9.90 -3.54
CA ARG A 233 19.14 10.98 -4.55
C ARG A 233 20.23 12.03 -4.34
N THR A 234 20.41 12.40 -3.08
CA THR A 234 21.38 13.42 -2.68
C THR A 234 22.80 12.86 -2.67
N TYR A 235 22.97 11.72 -2.01
CA TYR A 235 24.29 11.14 -1.76
C TYR A 235 24.69 10.03 -2.72
N GLY A 236 23.77 9.53 -3.58
CA GLY A 236 24.03 8.35 -4.41
C GLY A 236 23.94 7.05 -3.63
N PHE A 237 23.88 5.91 -4.34
CA PHE A 237 23.76 4.58 -3.69
C PHE A 237 25.10 4.01 -3.20
N ALA A 238 26.12 4.00 -4.05
CA ALA A 238 27.38 3.34 -3.76
C ALA A 238 28.39 4.29 -3.11
N LYS A 239 28.68 5.38 -3.79
CA LYS A 239 29.62 6.42 -3.33
C LYS A 239 28.89 7.73 -3.08
N SER A 240 29.29 8.43 -2.02
CA SER A 240 28.76 9.74 -1.70
C SER A 240 29.15 10.75 -2.79
N ARG A 241 28.16 11.53 -3.26
CA ARG A 241 28.33 12.56 -4.28
C ARG A 241 28.60 13.95 -3.71
N GLN A 242 28.44 14.06 -2.41
CA GLN A 242 28.71 15.28 -1.64
C GLN A 242 29.01 14.93 -0.18
N ASP A 243 29.61 15.84 0.54
CA ASP A 243 29.92 15.67 1.95
C ASP A 243 28.63 15.50 2.78
N PHE A 244 28.62 14.49 3.65
CA PHE A 244 27.59 14.33 4.65
C PHE A 244 28.09 14.89 5.98
N ALA A 245 27.51 16.03 6.38
CA ALA A 245 27.90 16.73 7.62
C ALA A 245 26.78 16.66 8.67
N ILE A 246 27.18 16.49 9.93
CA ILE A 246 26.30 16.57 11.10
C ILE A 246 26.83 17.67 12.01
N GLY A 247 25.98 18.66 12.30
CA GLY A 247 26.39 19.79 13.17
C GLY A 247 27.60 20.60 12.66
N GLY A 248 27.80 20.67 11.33
CA GLY A 248 28.91 21.36 10.69
C GLY A 248 30.19 20.53 10.55
N THR A 249 30.24 19.31 11.09
CA THR A 249 31.39 18.39 10.94
C THR A 249 31.11 17.39 9.83
N VAL A 250 32.00 17.26 8.85
CA VAL A 250 31.90 16.25 7.78
C VAL A 250 32.17 14.88 8.39
N VAL A 251 31.13 14.03 8.40
CA VAL A 251 31.19 12.65 8.93
C VAL A 251 31.56 11.66 7.81
N ILE A 252 31.04 11.90 6.63
CA ILE A 252 31.31 11.05 5.45
C ILE A 252 31.66 12.00 4.30
N PRO A 253 32.93 12.03 3.86
CA PRO A 253 33.38 12.92 2.78
C PRO A 253 32.87 12.38 1.41
N GLU A 254 32.80 13.29 0.44
CA GLU A 254 32.52 12.96 -0.95
C GLU A 254 33.46 11.86 -1.47
N GLY A 255 32.93 10.94 -2.28
CA GLY A 255 33.67 9.80 -2.82
C GLY A 255 33.75 8.56 -1.92
N SER A 256 33.43 8.67 -0.61
CA SER A 256 33.37 7.54 0.33
C SER A 256 32.07 6.74 0.19
N VAL A 257 31.90 5.71 1.04
CA VAL A 257 30.66 4.91 1.10
C VAL A 257 29.47 5.84 1.41
N SER A 258 28.39 5.68 0.62
CA SER A 258 27.23 6.56 0.74
C SER A 258 26.60 6.51 2.14
N PRO A 259 26.18 7.67 2.70
CA PRO A 259 25.37 7.75 3.94
C PRO A 259 24.09 6.93 3.91
N VAL A 260 23.59 6.57 2.73
CA VAL A 260 22.44 5.67 2.55
C VAL A 260 22.59 4.39 3.36
N TRP A 261 23.79 3.78 3.30
CA TRP A 261 24.06 2.53 4.00
C TRP A 261 24.12 2.68 5.52
N LEU A 262 24.50 3.86 6.02
CA LEU A 262 24.41 4.19 7.44
C LEU A 262 22.94 4.17 7.92
N TYR A 263 22.04 4.84 7.19
CA TYR A 263 20.62 4.85 7.52
C TYR A 263 20.00 3.43 7.41
N VAL A 264 20.34 2.68 6.35
CA VAL A 264 19.89 1.30 6.17
C VAL A 264 20.38 0.40 7.29
N ALA A 265 21.64 0.55 7.71
CA ALA A 265 22.21 -0.21 8.83
C ALA A 265 21.52 0.13 10.16
N ILE A 266 21.27 1.40 10.44
CA ILE A 266 20.50 1.83 11.62
C ILE A 266 19.10 1.22 11.58
N GLY A 267 18.41 1.28 10.45
CA GLY A 267 17.08 0.67 10.27
C GLY A 267 17.11 -0.84 10.48
N ALA A 268 18.10 -1.53 9.91
CA ALA A 268 18.30 -2.97 10.10
C ALA A 268 18.55 -3.33 11.58
N LEU A 269 19.33 -2.55 12.30
CA LEU A 269 19.57 -2.73 13.75
C LEU A 269 18.27 -2.62 14.55
N PHE A 270 17.42 -1.61 14.26
CA PHE A 270 16.11 -1.47 14.89
C PHE A 270 15.20 -2.67 14.58
N LEU A 271 15.19 -3.16 13.33
CA LEU A 271 14.39 -4.33 12.95
C LEU A 271 14.92 -5.62 13.61
N VAL A 272 16.23 -5.81 13.69
CA VAL A 272 16.82 -6.94 14.44
C VAL A 272 16.44 -6.85 15.91
N TRP A 273 16.54 -5.66 16.51
CA TRP A 273 16.14 -5.45 17.90
C TRP A 273 14.64 -5.69 18.10
N PHE A 274 13.79 -5.26 17.17
CA PHE A 274 12.36 -5.59 17.15
C PHE A 274 12.13 -7.11 17.21
N PHE A 275 12.78 -7.91 16.35
CA PHE A 275 12.63 -9.35 16.35
C PHE A 275 13.16 -10.01 17.64
N LEU A 276 14.26 -9.51 18.18
CA LEU A 276 14.80 -9.99 19.48
C LEU A 276 13.84 -9.64 20.63
N HIS A 277 13.26 -8.43 20.63
CA HIS A 277 12.25 -8.01 21.61
C HIS A 277 11.01 -8.90 21.56
N VAL A 278 10.46 -9.12 20.36
CA VAL A 278 9.30 -10.00 20.16
C VAL A 278 9.60 -11.41 20.67
N ARG A 279 10.75 -11.98 20.29
CA ARG A 279 11.16 -13.32 20.75
C ARG A 279 11.29 -13.40 22.27
N SER A 280 11.85 -12.37 22.90
CA SER A 280 11.98 -12.32 24.37
C SER A 280 10.63 -12.18 25.06
N SER A 281 9.74 -11.36 24.51
CA SER A 281 8.40 -11.10 25.04
C SER A 281 7.50 -12.34 24.91
N GLU A 282 7.53 -13.05 23.77
CA GLU A 282 6.80 -14.32 23.60
C GLU A 282 7.26 -15.39 24.61
N LYS A 283 8.58 -15.52 24.85
CA LYS A 283 9.10 -16.45 25.86
C LYS A 283 8.63 -16.13 27.28
N LYS A 284 8.33 -14.86 27.58
CA LYS A 284 7.81 -14.39 28.86
C LYS A 284 6.28 -14.43 28.95
N GLY A 285 5.60 -14.98 27.91
CA GLY A 285 4.13 -15.01 27.85
C GLY A 285 3.48 -13.64 27.76
N ARG A 286 4.21 -12.60 27.28
CA ARG A 286 3.68 -11.25 27.12
C ARG A 286 3.03 -11.12 25.75
N ASP A 287 2.02 -10.25 25.66
CA ASP A 287 1.45 -9.86 24.38
C ASP A 287 2.50 -9.15 23.52
N VAL A 288 2.60 -9.56 22.27
CA VAL A 288 3.53 -8.99 21.29
C VAL A 288 2.77 -8.31 20.17
N LEU A 289 3.44 -7.36 19.51
CA LEU A 289 2.86 -6.64 18.37
C LEU A 289 2.60 -7.59 17.19
N LEU A 290 3.54 -8.49 16.92
CA LEU A 290 3.51 -9.41 15.78
C LEU A 290 4.12 -10.77 16.18
N PRO A 291 3.33 -11.84 16.31
CA PRO A 291 3.85 -13.15 16.70
C PRO A 291 4.82 -13.75 15.69
N LEU A 292 5.95 -14.29 16.16
CA LEU A 292 6.96 -14.92 15.29
C LEU A 292 6.44 -16.16 14.55
N ARG A 293 5.38 -16.79 15.05
CA ARG A 293 4.72 -17.93 14.37
C ARG A 293 4.24 -17.58 12.96
N LEU A 294 3.89 -16.31 12.70
CA LEU A 294 3.44 -15.83 11.37
C LEU A 294 4.54 -15.96 10.32
N PHE A 295 5.81 -15.88 10.72
CA PHE A 295 6.97 -15.99 9.82
C PHE A 295 7.46 -17.43 9.63
N ARG A 296 6.82 -18.42 10.26
CA ARG A 296 7.20 -19.84 10.09
C ARG A 296 6.58 -20.48 8.86
N ASP A 297 5.47 -19.92 8.37
CA ASP A 297 4.81 -20.44 7.18
C ASP A 297 5.51 -19.96 5.90
N LYS A 298 6.07 -20.93 5.16
CA LYS A 298 6.83 -20.64 3.92
C LYS A 298 5.93 -20.06 2.81
N VAL A 299 4.68 -20.52 2.73
CA VAL A 299 3.73 -20.08 1.70
C VAL A 299 3.36 -18.61 1.96
N ALA A 300 3.06 -18.28 3.22
CA ALA A 300 2.75 -16.91 3.62
C ALA A 300 3.95 -15.97 3.40
N ASN A 301 5.17 -16.37 3.78
CA ASN A 301 6.36 -15.54 3.60
C ASN A 301 6.65 -15.24 2.12
N LEU A 302 6.55 -16.25 1.25
CA LEU A 302 6.70 -16.05 -0.19
C LEU A 302 5.55 -15.20 -0.75
N GLY A 303 4.32 -15.40 -0.25
CA GLY A 303 3.16 -14.57 -0.59
C GLY A 303 3.36 -13.10 -0.19
N LEU A 304 3.87 -12.81 1.01
CA LEU A 304 4.23 -11.45 1.45
C LEU A 304 5.33 -10.85 0.58
N GLY A 305 6.34 -11.64 0.20
CA GLY A 305 7.38 -11.23 -0.74
C GLY A 305 6.81 -10.85 -2.11
N THR A 306 5.87 -11.64 -2.67
CA THR A 306 5.21 -11.29 -3.94
C THR A 306 4.36 -10.03 -3.81
N GLN A 307 3.67 -9.81 -2.68
CA GLN A 307 2.93 -8.57 -2.42
C GLN A 307 3.85 -7.34 -2.38
N THR A 308 4.98 -7.44 -1.67
CA THR A 308 5.96 -6.34 -1.60
C THR A 308 6.43 -5.95 -3.00
N VAL A 309 6.84 -6.93 -3.82
CA VAL A 309 7.31 -6.68 -5.19
C VAL A 309 6.18 -6.13 -6.06
N GLN A 310 4.98 -6.68 -5.97
CA GLN A 310 3.82 -6.23 -6.74
C GLN A 310 3.50 -4.74 -6.50
N TRP A 311 3.46 -4.31 -5.24
CA TRP A 311 3.19 -2.91 -4.90
C TRP A 311 4.37 -1.99 -5.24
N LEU A 312 5.61 -2.50 -5.14
CA LEU A 312 6.79 -1.78 -5.56
C LEU A 312 6.75 -1.46 -7.05
N ILE A 313 6.50 -2.47 -7.89
CA ILE A 313 6.43 -2.27 -9.34
C ILE A 313 5.21 -1.43 -9.76
N LEU A 314 4.06 -1.58 -9.10
CA LEU A 314 2.88 -0.78 -9.36
C LEU A 314 3.15 0.71 -9.12
N GLN A 315 3.60 1.04 -7.91
CA GLN A 315 3.80 2.43 -7.52
C GLN A 315 4.99 3.06 -8.25
N GLY A 316 6.09 2.30 -8.42
CA GLY A 316 7.25 2.72 -9.17
C GLY A 316 6.92 3.00 -10.64
N SER A 317 6.14 2.12 -11.28
CA SER A 317 5.75 2.30 -12.69
C SER A 317 4.80 3.49 -12.88
N PHE A 318 3.81 3.64 -12.01
CA PHE A 318 2.93 4.81 -12.07
C PHE A 318 3.70 6.12 -11.87
N PHE A 319 4.66 6.10 -10.94
CA PHE A 319 5.50 7.27 -10.71
C PHE A 319 6.39 7.59 -11.91
N VAL A 320 7.14 6.61 -12.46
CA VAL A 320 8.05 6.86 -13.59
C VAL A 320 7.30 7.32 -14.83
N VAL A 321 6.15 6.70 -15.12
CA VAL A 321 5.32 7.08 -16.29
C VAL A 321 4.73 8.47 -16.09
N SER A 322 4.21 8.79 -14.90
CA SER A 322 3.65 10.12 -14.61
C SER A 322 4.70 11.22 -14.73
N VAL A 323 5.90 11.01 -14.20
CA VAL A 323 6.99 11.99 -14.30
C VAL A 323 7.46 12.14 -15.74
N TYR A 324 7.57 11.05 -16.50
CA TYR A 324 7.93 11.12 -17.92
C TYR A 324 6.93 11.95 -18.73
N LEU A 325 5.64 11.68 -18.57
CA LEU A 325 4.58 12.39 -19.28
C LEU A 325 4.57 13.89 -18.94
N GLN A 326 4.78 14.23 -17.66
CA GLN A 326 4.76 15.63 -17.21
C GLN A 326 6.05 16.40 -17.50
N GLU A 327 7.23 15.78 -17.34
CA GLU A 327 8.54 16.46 -17.49
C GLU A 327 9.09 16.40 -18.91
N VAL A 328 8.88 15.29 -19.65
CA VAL A 328 9.43 15.09 -20.99
C VAL A 328 8.42 15.44 -22.08
N ASN A 329 7.18 14.96 -21.94
CA ASN A 329 6.14 15.25 -22.92
C ASN A 329 5.40 16.58 -22.64
N HIS A 330 5.58 17.17 -21.46
CA HIS A 330 4.86 18.37 -20.98
C HIS A 330 3.33 18.18 -20.93
N ASP A 331 2.88 16.95 -20.69
CA ASP A 331 1.47 16.63 -20.57
C ASP A 331 0.86 17.25 -19.31
N SER A 332 -0.37 17.77 -19.43
CA SER A 332 -1.15 18.22 -18.30
C SER A 332 -1.56 17.05 -17.37
N PRO A 333 -1.95 17.31 -16.10
CA PRO A 333 -2.41 16.25 -15.20
C PRO A 333 -3.54 15.40 -15.76
N ILE A 334 -4.49 15.98 -16.48
CA ILE A 334 -5.60 15.24 -17.11
C ILE A 334 -5.09 14.35 -18.26
N GLN A 335 -4.17 14.83 -19.09
CA GLN A 335 -3.57 14.03 -20.15
C GLN A 335 -2.78 12.86 -19.55
N THR A 336 -2.00 13.12 -18.51
CA THR A 336 -1.30 12.07 -17.75
C THR A 336 -2.28 11.03 -17.20
N GLY A 337 -3.39 11.44 -16.59
CA GLY A 337 -4.44 10.55 -16.10
C GLY A 337 -5.09 9.71 -17.20
N LEU A 338 -5.41 10.33 -18.34
CA LEU A 338 -5.95 9.64 -19.52
C LEU A 338 -4.96 8.63 -20.09
N MET A 339 -3.66 8.97 -20.13
CA MET A 339 -2.61 8.07 -20.58
C MET A 339 -2.41 6.86 -19.67
N LEU A 340 -2.69 6.98 -18.36
CA LEU A 340 -2.65 5.88 -17.40
C LEU A 340 -3.95 5.04 -17.41
N THR A 341 -5.01 5.49 -18.07
CA THR A 341 -6.30 4.80 -18.14
C THR A 341 -6.22 3.36 -18.68
N PRO A 342 -5.40 3.01 -19.69
CA PRO A 342 -5.24 1.63 -20.13
C PRO A 342 -4.74 0.69 -19.01
N ALA A 343 -3.77 1.14 -18.19
CA ALA A 343 -3.32 0.37 -17.03
C ALA A 343 -4.46 0.19 -16.01
N THR A 344 -5.21 1.24 -15.75
CA THR A 344 -6.40 1.25 -14.90
C THR A 344 -7.43 0.21 -15.35
N ILE A 345 -7.79 0.23 -16.65
CA ILE A 345 -8.71 -0.74 -17.25
C ILE A 345 -8.17 -2.16 -17.09
N GLY A 346 -6.89 -2.37 -17.37
CA GLY A 346 -6.23 -3.66 -17.19
C GLY A 346 -6.32 -4.18 -15.76
N ILE A 347 -6.03 -3.32 -14.75
CA ILE A 347 -6.15 -3.67 -13.32
C ILE A 347 -7.59 -4.10 -12.99
N LEU A 348 -8.58 -3.31 -13.40
CA LEU A 348 -9.99 -3.57 -13.08
C LEU A 348 -10.50 -4.84 -13.74
N ALA A 349 -10.28 -4.98 -15.04
CA ALA A 349 -10.74 -6.15 -15.79
C ALA A 349 -10.11 -7.44 -15.27
N ALA A 350 -8.79 -7.42 -15.03
CA ALA A 350 -8.08 -8.58 -14.51
C ALA A 350 -8.45 -8.92 -13.07
N SER A 351 -8.61 -7.93 -12.19
CA SER A 351 -9.04 -8.15 -10.80
C SER A 351 -10.45 -8.75 -10.73
N ALA A 352 -11.37 -8.26 -11.57
CA ALA A 352 -12.71 -8.81 -11.67
C ALA A 352 -12.73 -10.25 -12.22
N ALA A 353 -11.87 -10.54 -13.18
CA ALA A 353 -11.70 -11.87 -13.78
C ALA A 353 -10.97 -12.85 -12.84
N ALA A 354 -10.00 -12.36 -12.04
CA ALA A 354 -9.18 -13.18 -11.14
C ALA A 354 -10.02 -14.00 -10.17
N GLY A 355 -11.13 -13.46 -9.66
CA GLY A 355 -12.06 -14.19 -8.80
C GLY A 355 -12.73 -15.40 -9.50
N ARG A 356 -12.95 -15.34 -10.81
CA ARG A 356 -13.47 -16.45 -11.61
C ARG A 356 -12.39 -17.49 -11.90
N PHE A 357 -11.19 -17.02 -12.25
CA PHE A 357 -10.04 -17.90 -12.54
C PHE A 357 -9.53 -18.61 -11.28
N ALA A 358 -9.57 -17.95 -10.12
CA ALA A 358 -9.17 -18.51 -8.83
C ALA A 358 -10.00 -19.75 -8.40
N ARG A 359 -11.21 -19.92 -8.96
CA ARG A 359 -12.04 -21.14 -8.74
C ARG A 359 -11.56 -22.34 -9.55
N ARG A 360 -10.80 -22.12 -10.63
CA ARG A 360 -10.36 -23.15 -11.58
C ARG A 360 -8.86 -23.42 -11.53
N HIS A 361 -8.08 -22.44 -11.07
CA HIS A 361 -6.62 -22.52 -11.06
C HIS A 361 -6.05 -22.18 -9.67
N PRO A 362 -4.97 -22.87 -9.23
CA PRO A 362 -4.25 -22.51 -7.99
C PRO A 362 -3.79 -21.06 -8.03
N GLN A 363 -3.87 -20.37 -6.90
CA GLN A 363 -3.47 -18.95 -6.76
C GLN A 363 -2.04 -18.68 -7.23
N ARG A 364 -1.12 -19.62 -7.01
CA ARG A 364 0.27 -19.59 -7.47
C ARG A 364 0.37 -19.29 -8.97
N TRP A 365 -0.40 -19.99 -9.81
CA TRP A 365 -0.35 -19.80 -11.25
C TRP A 365 -0.86 -18.42 -11.69
N LEU A 366 -1.83 -17.88 -10.97
CA LEU A 366 -2.33 -16.53 -11.23
C LEU A 366 -1.27 -15.47 -10.87
N ILE A 367 -0.50 -15.67 -9.79
CA ILE A 367 0.60 -14.78 -9.43
C ILE A 367 1.72 -14.86 -10.48
N ILE A 368 2.13 -16.07 -10.89
CA ILE A 368 3.14 -16.28 -11.95
C ILE A 368 2.70 -15.61 -13.26
N ALA A 369 1.47 -15.88 -13.71
CA ALA A 369 0.93 -15.27 -14.93
C ALA A 369 0.88 -13.74 -14.82
N GLY A 370 0.50 -13.22 -13.65
CA GLY A 370 0.48 -11.78 -13.39
C GLY A 370 1.86 -11.12 -13.53
N PHE A 371 2.91 -11.72 -12.94
CA PHE A 371 4.28 -11.20 -13.10
C PHE A 371 4.78 -11.31 -14.55
N LEU A 372 4.48 -12.39 -15.26
CA LEU A 372 4.84 -12.53 -16.67
C LEU A 372 4.17 -11.48 -17.54
N VAL A 373 2.87 -11.28 -17.38
CA VAL A 373 2.11 -10.29 -18.16
C VAL A 373 2.58 -8.86 -17.83
N ALA A 374 2.86 -8.56 -16.56
CA ALA A 374 3.42 -7.27 -16.15
C ALA A 374 4.82 -7.04 -16.74
N ALA A 375 5.68 -8.05 -16.75
CA ALA A 375 7.00 -7.98 -17.37
C ALA A 375 6.91 -7.69 -18.89
N ILE A 376 6.02 -8.39 -19.61
CA ILE A 376 5.78 -8.11 -21.04
C ILE A 376 5.29 -6.67 -21.22
N GLY A 377 4.40 -6.18 -20.36
CA GLY A 377 3.93 -4.79 -20.37
C GLY A 377 5.08 -3.78 -20.23
N LEU A 378 6.01 -4.01 -19.27
CA LEU A 378 7.20 -3.16 -19.09
C LEU A 378 8.15 -3.22 -20.30
N VAL A 379 8.35 -4.39 -20.88
CA VAL A 379 9.16 -4.55 -22.11
C VAL A 379 8.54 -3.77 -23.28
N LEU A 380 7.22 -3.84 -23.46
CA LEU A 380 6.53 -3.05 -24.49
C LEU A 380 6.67 -1.54 -24.26
N LEU A 381 6.58 -1.07 -23.01
CA LEU A 381 6.86 0.34 -22.70
C LEU A 381 8.29 0.72 -23.09
N LEU A 382 9.29 -0.11 -22.79
CA LEU A 382 10.68 0.13 -23.16
C LEU A 382 10.91 0.18 -24.67
N VAL A 383 10.23 -0.68 -25.44
CA VAL A 383 10.43 -0.81 -26.89
C VAL A 383 9.63 0.22 -27.68
N LEU A 384 8.38 0.46 -27.29
CA LEU A 384 7.44 1.28 -28.07
C LEU A 384 7.50 2.76 -27.71
N VAL A 385 7.85 3.09 -26.45
CA VAL A 385 7.85 4.47 -25.98
C VAL A 385 9.20 5.12 -26.26
N ARG A 386 9.18 6.16 -27.07
CA ARG A 386 10.31 7.04 -27.38
C ARG A 386 9.88 8.48 -27.08
N ALA A 387 10.83 9.40 -26.98
CA ALA A 387 10.51 10.83 -26.81
C ALA A 387 9.48 11.29 -27.88
N HIS A 388 8.45 11.96 -27.41
CA HIS A 388 7.31 12.42 -28.22
C HIS A 388 6.54 11.30 -28.97
N ALA A 389 6.53 10.08 -28.41
CA ALA A 389 5.75 8.97 -28.95
C ALA A 389 4.24 9.28 -28.83
N GLY A 390 3.50 9.04 -29.92
CA GLY A 390 2.05 9.20 -29.93
C GLY A 390 1.37 8.31 -28.84
N ALA A 391 0.26 8.80 -28.29
CA ALA A 391 -0.50 8.18 -27.19
C ALA A 391 -0.76 6.67 -27.37
N TRP A 392 -1.04 6.23 -28.59
CA TRP A 392 -1.34 4.83 -28.91
C TRP A 392 -0.18 3.84 -28.62
N ARG A 393 1.07 4.31 -28.59
CA ARG A 393 2.25 3.46 -28.27
C ARG A 393 2.33 3.10 -26.78
N TRP A 394 1.72 3.89 -25.92
CA TRP A 394 1.64 3.62 -24.48
C TRP A 394 0.61 2.55 -24.14
N VAL A 395 -0.47 2.48 -24.94
CA VAL A 395 -1.65 1.66 -24.64
C VAL A 395 -1.33 0.18 -24.42
N PRO A 396 -0.63 -0.52 -25.34
CA PRO A 396 -0.41 -1.97 -25.17
C PRO A 396 0.43 -2.30 -23.93
N GLY A 397 1.50 -1.53 -23.69
CA GLY A 397 2.37 -1.72 -22.54
C GLY A 397 1.65 -1.48 -21.21
N LEU A 398 0.93 -0.36 -21.10
CA LEU A 398 0.17 0.00 -19.89
C LEU A 398 -0.99 -0.98 -19.65
N LEU A 399 -1.72 -1.39 -20.68
CA LEU A 399 -2.83 -2.33 -20.56
C LEU A 399 -2.34 -3.70 -20.05
N LEU A 400 -1.27 -4.24 -20.62
CA LEU A 400 -0.69 -5.51 -20.17
C LEU A 400 -0.09 -5.40 -18.77
N PHE A 401 0.65 -4.33 -18.49
CA PHE A 401 1.16 -4.08 -17.15
C PHE A 401 0.02 -4.07 -16.11
N GLY A 402 -1.04 -3.28 -16.36
CA GLY A 402 -2.21 -3.22 -15.49
C GLY A 402 -2.93 -4.57 -15.36
N THR A 403 -3.07 -5.32 -16.45
CA THR A 403 -3.65 -6.68 -16.43
C THR A 403 -2.84 -7.63 -15.55
N GLY A 404 -1.51 -7.60 -15.64
CA GLY A 404 -0.63 -8.39 -14.78
C GLY A 404 -0.81 -8.03 -13.32
N ILE A 405 -0.78 -6.74 -12.99
CA ILE A 405 -1.00 -6.25 -11.60
C ILE A 405 -2.38 -6.68 -11.09
N GLY A 406 -3.46 -6.46 -11.86
CA GLY A 406 -4.81 -6.80 -11.45
C GLY A 406 -5.01 -8.30 -11.15
N THR A 407 -4.36 -9.17 -11.94
CA THR A 407 -4.37 -10.62 -11.71
C THR A 407 -3.71 -10.98 -10.38
N MET A 408 -2.62 -10.30 -10.00
CA MET A 408 -1.89 -10.54 -8.75
C MET A 408 -2.60 -9.98 -7.52
N LEU A 409 -3.29 -8.82 -7.62
CA LEU A 409 -3.86 -8.11 -6.47
C LEU A 409 -4.70 -8.98 -5.55
N THR A 410 -5.59 -9.78 -6.11
CA THR A 410 -6.46 -10.68 -5.33
C THR A 410 -5.73 -11.96 -4.94
N SER A 411 -4.94 -12.52 -5.85
CA SER A 411 -4.31 -13.83 -5.67
C SER A 411 -3.22 -13.83 -4.62
N SER A 412 -2.38 -12.78 -4.57
CA SER A 412 -1.30 -12.68 -3.58
C SER A 412 -1.83 -12.47 -2.15
N VAL A 413 -2.89 -11.67 -1.99
CA VAL A 413 -3.56 -11.50 -0.69
C VAL A 413 -4.20 -12.81 -0.23
N ASN A 414 -4.89 -13.51 -1.13
CA ASN A 414 -5.54 -14.78 -0.81
C ASN A 414 -4.55 -15.86 -0.38
N VAL A 415 -3.38 -15.98 -1.03
CA VAL A 415 -2.33 -16.92 -0.64
C VAL A 415 -1.89 -16.69 0.80
N VAL A 416 -1.65 -15.43 1.18
CA VAL A 416 -1.20 -15.08 2.53
C VAL A 416 -2.31 -15.36 3.55
N GLN A 417 -3.53 -14.86 3.31
CA GLN A 417 -4.61 -14.97 4.27
C GLN A 417 -5.10 -16.42 4.47
N SER A 418 -5.15 -17.22 3.40
CA SER A 418 -5.57 -18.62 3.49
C SER A 418 -4.58 -19.53 4.22
N SER A 419 -3.35 -19.07 4.46
CA SER A 419 -2.35 -19.81 5.22
C SER A 419 -2.59 -19.78 6.75
N PHE A 420 -3.51 -18.92 7.23
CA PHE A 420 -3.73 -18.72 8.66
C PHE A 420 -5.19 -18.91 9.08
N PRO A 421 -5.43 -19.42 10.31
CA PRO A 421 -6.76 -19.55 10.86
C PRO A 421 -7.40 -18.19 11.19
N ASP A 422 -8.72 -18.19 11.37
CA ASP A 422 -9.52 -16.98 11.59
C ASP A 422 -9.05 -16.09 12.75
N ARG A 423 -8.51 -16.71 13.81
CA ARG A 423 -7.97 -15.99 14.98
C ARG A 423 -6.76 -15.10 14.67
N ASP A 424 -6.00 -15.43 13.62
CA ASP A 424 -4.76 -14.74 13.25
C ASP A 424 -5.00 -13.74 12.08
N GLN A 425 -6.23 -13.65 11.54
CA GLN A 425 -6.55 -12.83 10.36
C GLN A 425 -6.31 -11.32 10.59
N GLY A 426 -6.50 -10.82 11.81
CA GLY A 426 -6.20 -9.42 12.15
C GLY A 426 -4.70 -9.10 11.99
N GLU A 427 -3.84 -9.93 12.62
CA GLU A 427 -2.40 -9.76 12.63
C GLU A 427 -1.81 -9.93 11.21
N ILE A 428 -2.24 -10.97 10.47
CA ILE A 428 -1.75 -11.22 9.12
C ILE A 428 -2.25 -10.17 8.11
N SER A 429 -3.46 -9.63 8.29
CA SER A 429 -3.97 -8.53 7.46
C SER A 429 -3.17 -7.26 7.69
N GLY A 430 -2.84 -6.93 8.94
CA GLY A 430 -1.96 -5.81 9.29
C GLY A 430 -0.57 -5.96 8.66
N LEU A 431 0.04 -7.14 8.79
CA LEU A 431 1.34 -7.45 8.19
C LEU A 431 1.30 -7.37 6.66
N SER A 432 0.31 -7.99 6.03
CA SER A 432 0.10 -7.97 4.57
C SER A 432 0.00 -6.53 4.04
N ARG A 433 -0.72 -5.66 4.74
CA ARG A 433 -0.84 -4.24 4.36
C ARG A 433 0.44 -3.45 4.62
N SER A 434 1.13 -3.73 5.72
CA SER A 434 2.41 -3.09 6.02
C SER A 434 3.44 -3.37 4.93
N VAL A 435 3.62 -4.63 4.52
CA VAL A 435 4.57 -4.99 3.45
C VAL A 435 4.15 -4.45 2.08
N SER A 436 2.84 -4.33 1.80
CA SER A 436 2.32 -3.71 0.58
C SER A 436 2.68 -2.22 0.53
N ASN A 437 2.46 -1.49 1.62
CA ASN A 437 2.79 -0.07 1.71
C ASN A 437 4.30 0.18 1.71
N LEU A 438 5.07 -0.72 2.36
CA LEU A 438 6.53 -0.69 2.28
C LEU A 438 7.00 -0.88 0.82
N GLY A 439 6.42 -1.84 0.10
CA GLY A 439 6.67 -2.03 -1.33
C GLY A 439 6.40 -0.75 -2.14
N SER A 440 5.24 -0.11 -1.93
CA SER A 440 4.89 1.17 -2.57
C SER A 440 5.92 2.27 -2.28
N SER A 441 6.31 2.41 -1.01
CA SER A 441 7.32 3.39 -0.58
C SER A 441 8.68 3.14 -1.24
N LEU A 442 9.13 1.87 -1.24
CA LEU A 442 10.38 1.47 -1.90
C LEU A 442 10.33 1.73 -3.42
N GLY A 443 9.19 1.44 -4.07
CA GLY A 443 9.02 1.66 -5.50
C GLY A 443 9.21 3.12 -5.90
N THR A 444 8.53 4.03 -5.20
CA THR A 444 8.67 5.47 -5.43
C THR A 444 10.08 5.96 -5.13
N ALA A 445 10.67 5.54 -3.99
CA ALA A 445 12.00 5.96 -3.58
C ALA A 445 13.09 5.49 -4.58
N LEU A 446 13.08 4.21 -4.97
CA LEU A 446 14.06 3.63 -5.89
C LEU A 446 13.99 4.29 -7.27
N VAL A 447 12.78 4.40 -7.85
CA VAL A 447 12.60 5.04 -9.15
C VAL A 447 13.07 6.48 -9.14
N GLY A 448 12.65 7.27 -8.16
CA GLY A 448 13.05 8.65 -8.09
C GLY A 448 14.56 8.84 -7.88
N SER A 449 15.19 7.93 -7.14
CA SER A 449 16.65 7.94 -6.98
C SER A 449 17.37 7.68 -8.31
N VAL A 450 16.85 6.76 -9.12
CA VAL A 450 17.39 6.49 -10.46
C VAL A 450 17.21 7.70 -11.38
N LEU A 451 16.02 8.32 -11.39
CA LEU A 451 15.76 9.49 -12.24
C LEU A 451 16.70 10.66 -11.95
N VAL A 452 17.06 10.87 -10.68
CA VAL A 452 18.02 11.92 -10.29
C VAL A 452 19.47 11.48 -10.49
N ALA A 453 19.78 10.18 -10.28
CA ALA A 453 21.13 9.65 -10.31
C ALA A 453 21.73 9.60 -11.74
N VAL A 454 20.90 9.34 -12.72
CA VAL A 454 21.33 9.06 -14.09
C VAL A 454 21.35 10.37 -14.89
N LYS A 455 22.50 11.00 -14.98
CA LYS A 455 22.74 12.19 -15.83
C LYS A 455 22.97 11.75 -17.28
N LEU A 456 21.91 11.30 -17.96
CA LEU A 456 21.94 10.92 -19.37
C LEU A 456 21.02 11.87 -20.17
N PRO A 457 21.20 11.95 -21.52
CA PRO A 457 20.28 12.71 -22.40
C PRO A 457 18.82 12.33 -22.19
N GLU A 458 17.91 13.22 -22.60
CA GLU A 458 16.46 13.11 -22.46
C GLU A 458 15.91 11.70 -22.73
N GLY A 459 15.08 11.18 -21.82
CA GLY A 459 14.44 9.86 -21.92
C GLY A 459 15.27 8.68 -21.41
N LYS A 460 16.59 8.72 -21.39
CA LYS A 460 17.41 7.58 -20.93
C LYS A 460 17.29 7.27 -19.42
N PRO A 461 17.19 8.26 -18.50
CA PRO A 461 16.93 7.97 -17.08
C PRO A 461 15.66 7.15 -16.86
N PHE A 462 14.61 7.42 -17.63
CA PHE A 462 13.34 6.71 -17.56
C PHE A 462 13.45 5.27 -18.06
N ALA A 463 14.22 5.04 -19.12
CA ALA A 463 14.50 3.68 -19.60
C ALA A 463 15.26 2.86 -18.53
N VAL A 464 16.26 3.45 -17.88
CA VAL A 464 16.99 2.79 -16.77
C VAL A 464 16.06 2.46 -15.60
N ALA A 465 15.14 3.37 -15.24
CA ALA A 465 14.15 3.12 -14.20
C ALA A 465 13.19 1.97 -14.58
N LEU A 466 12.72 1.92 -15.83
CA LEU A 466 11.88 0.82 -16.33
C LEU A 466 12.62 -0.51 -16.37
N ILE A 467 13.91 -0.52 -16.78
CA ILE A 467 14.75 -1.73 -16.74
C ILE A 467 14.92 -2.22 -15.29
N MET A 468 15.17 -1.31 -14.35
CA MET A 468 15.23 -1.67 -12.92
C MET A 468 13.92 -2.30 -12.45
N LEU A 469 12.77 -1.72 -12.80
CA LEU A 469 11.45 -2.27 -12.46
C LEU A 469 11.22 -3.62 -13.13
N LEU A 470 11.69 -3.83 -14.35
CA LEU A 470 11.63 -5.13 -15.04
C LEU A 470 12.45 -6.19 -14.29
N VAL A 471 13.68 -5.88 -13.86
CA VAL A 471 14.51 -6.79 -13.06
C VAL A 471 13.81 -7.15 -11.75
N ILE A 472 13.23 -6.16 -11.08
CA ILE A 472 12.46 -6.39 -9.84
C ILE A 472 11.21 -7.26 -10.12
N THR A 473 10.54 -7.05 -11.26
CA THR A 473 9.40 -7.87 -11.69
C THR A 473 9.81 -9.33 -11.90
N LEU A 474 10.96 -9.57 -12.53
CA LEU A 474 11.50 -10.92 -12.70
C LEU A 474 11.90 -11.56 -11.36
N THR A 475 12.42 -10.77 -10.41
CA THR A 475 12.66 -11.26 -9.04
C THR A 475 11.34 -11.69 -8.38
N GLY A 476 10.27 -10.91 -8.53
CA GLY A 476 8.92 -11.27 -8.06
C GLY A 476 8.41 -12.56 -8.72
N LEU A 477 8.66 -12.75 -10.00
CA LEU A 477 8.36 -13.99 -10.71
C LEU A 477 9.08 -15.20 -10.11
N VAL A 478 10.38 -15.07 -9.82
CA VAL A 478 11.15 -16.14 -9.15
C VAL A 478 10.54 -16.47 -7.79
N ILE A 479 10.21 -15.47 -6.96
CA ILE A 479 9.55 -15.67 -5.67
C ILE A 479 8.22 -16.41 -5.87
N ALA A 480 7.41 -16.03 -6.86
CA ALA A 480 6.13 -16.68 -7.17
C ALA A 480 6.29 -18.15 -7.58
N VAL A 481 7.32 -18.48 -8.35
CA VAL A 481 7.65 -19.86 -8.75
C VAL A 481 8.06 -20.71 -7.54
N LEU A 482 8.69 -20.11 -6.52
CA LEU A 482 9.09 -20.80 -5.30
C LEU A 482 7.93 -21.09 -4.33
N ILE A 483 6.73 -20.49 -4.54
CA ILE A 483 5.55 -20.79 -3.72
C ILE A 483 5.19 -22.27 -3.92
N PRO A 484 5.13 -23.09 -2.84
CA PRO A 484 4.78 -24.51 -2.93
C PRO A 484 3.38 -24.69 -3.53
N GLN A 485 3.19 -25.76 -4.29
CA GLN A 485 1.84 -26.16 -4.69
C GLN A 485 1.13 -26.71 -3.45
N VAL A 486 0.17 -25.96 -2.94
CA VAL A 486 -0.75 -26.48 -1.94
C VAL A 486 -1.71 -27.39 -2.71
N THR A 487 -1.44 -28.70 -2.73
CA THR A 487 -2.46 -29.69 -3.07
C THR A 487 -3.59 -29.50 -2.08
N ALA A 488 -4.80 -29.19 -2.59
CA ALA A 488 -5.99 -29.16 -1.75
C ALA A 488 -5.98 -30.45 -0.90
N ARG A 489 -5.87 -30.30 0.42
CA ARG A 489 -6.16 -31.41 1.33
C ARG A 489 -7.63 -31.76 1.09
N THR A 490 -7.85 -32.69 0.15
CA THR A 490 -9.11 -33.39 -0.02
C THR A 490 -9.32 -34.16 1.29
N GLY A 491 -10.34 -33.77 2.02
CA GLY A 491 -11.07 -34.68 2.92
C GLY A 491 -10.34 -35.07 4.20
N GLN A 492 -10.69 -34.41 5.28
CA GLN A 492 -11.07 -35.20 6.46
C GLN A 492 -12.43 -34.68 6.90
N CYS A 493 -13.42 -35.55 6.68
CA CYS A 493 -14.77 -35.47 7.21
C CYS A 493 -14.79 -35.36 8.73
#